data_3bdfdcd1d98f368cd0ea6d631dcd8592
#
_entry.id   3bdfdcd1d98f368cd0ea6d631dcd8592
#
_cell.length_a   1.000
_cell.length_b   1.000
_cell.length_c   1.000
_cell.angle_alpha   90.00
_cell.angle_beta   90.00
_cell.angle_gamma   90.00
#
_symmetry.space_group_name_H-M   'P 1'
#
loop_
_entity.id
_entity.type
_entity.pdbx_description
1 polymer ?
#
loop_
_entity_poly.entity_id
_entity_poly.type
_entity_poly.pdbx_seq_one_letter_code
_entity_poly.pdbx_strand_id
1 'polypeptide(L)'
;MTLVLEFADVVVRRHTRNIIDHLDWSVDDDQRWVILGPNGAGKTTILQLASTLLHPTSGTVTILDEQLGRSDVFELRPRIGFASSAMARRVPPEETVLDVVLTAAFSVLGRWNEQYESIDERRARRVLGEWKLDHLADRSFGTLSDGEQKRVQIARAVMTDPELLLLDEPSASLDLGAREELLSLLSGFAQAPTTPAMVMVTHHVEEIPVGFTHVLLLRDGAAVAQGPIAETLTAENLTATFGAEIVLTQAEGRYAARAAQPS
;
A
#
# COMPACT_ATOMS: atom_id res chain seq x y z
N MET A 1 15.58 -5.12 14.00
CA MET A 1 15.28 -4.43 12.72
C MET A 1 15.89 -5.28 11.63
N THR A 2 15.06 -5.81 10.79
CA THR A 2 15.45 -6.62 9.63
C THR A 2 15.00 -5.86 8.40
N LEU A 3 15.89 -5.70 7.43
CA LEU A 3 15.58 -5.00 6.17
C LEU A 3 14.59 -5.85 5.36
N VAL A 4 13.45 -5.30 5.02
CA VAL A 4 12.41 -6.01 4.23
C VAL A 4 12.29 -5.48 2.80
N LEU A 5 12.74 -4.24 2.55
CA LEU A 5 12.73 -3.66 1.22
C LEU A 5 13.91 -2.71 1.05
N GLU A 6 14.66 -2.86 -0.05
CA GLU A 6 15.77 -2.00 -0.39
C GLU A 6 15.77 -1.65 -1.87
N PHE A 7 15.89 -0.38 -2.15
CA PHE A 7 16.16 0.19 -3.48
C PHE A 7 17.55 0.79 -3.45
N ALA A 8 18.44 0.32 -4.30
CA ALA A 8 19.81 0.85 -4.43
C ALA A 8 20.06 1.36 -5.85
N ASP A 9 20.20 2.66 -5.98
CA ASP A 9 20.40 3.38 -7.25
C ASP A 9 19.38 3.00 -8.34
N VAL A 10 18.09 2.87 -7.96
CA VAL A 10 17.05 2.33 -8.83
C VAL A 10 16.61 3.35 -9.87
N VAL A 11 16.66 2.93 -11.14
CA VAL A 11 16.12 3.68 -12.28
C VAL A 11 15.05 2.84 -12.99
N VAL A 12 13.91 3.46 -13.27
CA VAL A 12 12.90 2.91 -14.18
C VAL A 12 12.69 3.87 -15.32
N ARG A 13 13.04 3.44 -16.54
CA ARG A 13 12.89 4.24 -17.75
C ARG A 13 11.75 3.73 -18.62
N ARG A 14 10.89 4.65 -19.06
CA ARG A 14 9.90 4.38 -20.11
C ARG A 14 10.15 5.32 -21.28
N HIS A 15 10.44 4.74 -22.43
CA HIS A 15 10.88 5.50 -23.63
C HIS A 15 12.12 6.35 -23.30
N THR A 16 12.01 7.68 -23.34
CA THR A 16 13.09 8.63 -23.10
C THR A 16 13.06 9.26 -21.71
N ARG A 17 12.05 8.94 -20.87
CA ARG A 17 11.85 9.54 -19.54
C ARG A 17 12.14 8.55 -18.44
N ASN A 18 12.88 8.97 -17.43
CA ASN A 18 12.96 8.25 -16.17
C ASN A 18 11.66 8.48 -15.36
N ILE A 19 11.01 7.40 -15.00
CA ILE A 19 9.81 7.41 -14.10
C ILE A 19 10.28 7.33 -12.65
N ILE A 20 11.33 6.56 -12.39
CA ILE A 20 12.12 6.57 -11.16
C ILE A 20 13.54 6.93 -11.56
N ASP A 21 14.16 7.81 -10.82
CA ASP A 21 15.45 8.41 -11.16
C ASP A 21 16.40 8.32 -9.97
N HIS A 22 17.29 7.33 -10.00
CA HIS A 22 18.33 7.08 -9.00
C HIS A 22 17.81 7.08 -7.55
N LEU A 23 16.77 6.24 -7.29
CA LEU A 23 16.16 6.13 -5.97
C LEU A 23 16.99 5.20 -5.08
N ASP A 24 17.45 5.73 -3.94
CA ASP A 24 17.93 4.98 -2.78
C ASP A 24 16.91 5.08 -1.66
N TRP A 25 16.38 3.94 -1.21
CA TRP A 25 15.35 3.88 -0.17
C TRP A 25 15.31 2.50 0.48
N SER A 26 15.06 2.46 1.79
CA SER A 26 14.97 1.21 2.55
C SER A 26 13.84 1.22 3.57
N VAL A 27 13.31 0.03 3.87
CA VAL A 27 12.23 -0.21 4.84
C VAL A 27 12.62 -1.38 5.74
N ASP A 28 12.59 -1.16 7.06
CA ASP A 28 12.77 -2.20 8.07
C ASP A 28 11.41 -2.84 8.47
N ASP A 29 11.46 -4.02 9.09
CA ASP A 29 10.32 -4.86 9.46
C ASP A 29 9.33 -4.19 10.44
N ASP A 30 9.82 -3.24 11.24
CA ASP A 30 9.03 -2.48 12.23
C ASP A 30 8.53 -1.13 11.70
N GLN A 31 8.75 -0.80 10.42
CA GLN A 31 8.41 0.49 9.84
C GLN A 31 7.10 0.46 9.03
N ARG A 32 6.36 1.58 9.09
CA ARG A 32 5.16 1.86 8.30
C ARG A 32 5.39 3.17 7.55
N TRP A 33 5.54 3.02 6.24
CA TRP A 33 5.88 4.12 5.36
C TRP A 33 4.68 4.64 4.58
N VAL A 34 4.58 5.95 4.46
CA VAL A 34 3.72 6.59 3.47
C VAL A 34 4.57 7.21 2.37
N ILE A 35 4.23 6.95 1.11
CA ILE A 35 4.84 7.61 -0.05
C ILE A 35 3.88 8.70 -0.52
N LEU A 36 4.32 9.94 -0.45
CA LEU A 36 3.58 11.14 -0.86
C LEU A 36 4.22 11.80 -2.08
N GLY A 37 3.42 12.42 -2.91
CA GLY A 37 3.89 13.19 -4.06
C GLY A 37 2.78 13.45 -5.07
N PRO A 38 3.00 14.35 -6.02
CA PRO A 38 2.01 14.68 -7.05
C PRO A 38 1.71 13.49 -7.96
N ASN A 39 0.64 13.59 -8.74
CA ASN A 39 0.31 12.60 -9.75
C ASN A 39 1.44 12.53 -10.79
N GLY A 40 1.82 11.30 -11.16
CA GLY A 40 2.92 11.07 -12.09
C GLY A 40 4.33 11.13 -11.46
N ALA A 41 4.47 11.30 -10.14
CA ALA A 41 5.76 11.31 -9.45
C ALA A 41 6.49 9.95 -9.43
N GLY A 42 5.81 8.83 -9.78
CA GLY A 42 6.41 7.50 -9.78
C GLY A 42 5.96 6.58 -8.64
N LYS A 43 5.05 7.02 -7.77
CA LYS A 43 4.61 6.29 -6.56
C LYS A 43 4.12 4.87 -6.84
N THR A 44 3.16 4.70 -7.77
CA THR A 44 2.67 3.38 -8.19
C THR A 44 3.78 2.51 -8.80
N THR A 45 4.76 3.12 -9.47
CA THR A 45 5.91 2.40 -10.05
C THR A 45 6.79 1.80 -8.93
N ILE A 46 7.00 2.51 -7.82
CA ILE A 46 7.69 1.98 -6.64
C ILE A 46 6.95 0.76 -6.09
N LEU A 47 5.62 0.83 -5.92
CA LEU A 47 4.85 -0.32 -5.45
C LEU A 47 4.87 -1.49 -6.45
N GLN A 48 4.89 -1.22 -7.77
CA GLN A 48 5.01 -2.28 -8.79
C GLN A 48 6.37 -2.99 -8.72
N LEU A 49 7.46 -2.28 -8.42
CA LEU A 49 8.76 -2.88 -8.15
C LEU A 49 8.72 -3.71 -6.86
N ALA A 50 8.22 -3.15 -5.76
CA ALA A 50 8.12 -3.80 -4.45
C ALA A 50 7.18 -5.02 -4.46
N SER A 51 6.17 -5.05 -5.35
CA SER A 51 5.25 -6.19 -5.53
C SER A 51 5.67 -7.17 -6.62
N THR A 52 6.91 -7.09 -7.11
CA THR A 52 7.46 -7.96 -8.17
C THR A 52 6.74 -7.90 -9.53
N LEU A 53 5.92 -6.87 -9.75
CA LEU A 53 5.17 -6.69 -11.00
C LEU A 53 5.99 -5.97 -12.09
N LEU A 54 7.07 -5.32 -11.69
CA LEU A 54 7.97 -4.58 -12.57
C LEU A 54 9.42 -4.84 -12.17
N HIS A 55 10.34 -4.80 -13.13
CA HIS A 55 11.78 -4.84 -12.89
C HIS A 55 12.40 -3.48 -13.13
N PRO A 56 13.45 -3.10 -12.39
CA PRO A 56 14.18 -1.86 -12.63
C PRO A 56 14.91 -1.91 -13.98
N THR A 57 15.14 -0.74 -14.59
CA THR A 57 15.99 -0.61 -15.78
C THR A 57 17.47 -0.70 -15.41
N SER A 58 17.83 -0.13 -14.26
CA SER A 58 19.15 -0.26 -13.62
C SER A 58 19.01 -0.09 -12.11
N GLY A 59 20.09 -0.36 -11.37
CA GLY A 59 20.06 -0.47 -9.91
C GLY A 59 19.53 -1.82 -9.44
N THR A 60 19.33 -1.97 -8.13
CA THR A 60 18.87 -3.22 -7.53
C THR A 60 17.69 -2.97 -6.60
N VAL A 61 16.74 -3.92 -6.60
CA VAL A 61 15.63 -3.98 -5.65
C VAL A 61 15.75 -5.31 -4.91
N THR A 62 15.86 -5.26 -3.59
CA THR A 62 15.87 -6.43 -2.70
C THR A 62 14.60 -6.40 -1.86
N ILE A 63 13.88 -7.52 -1.80
CA ILE A 63 12.61 -7.66 -1.10
C ILE A 63 12.71 -8.93 -0.25
N LEU A 64 12.59 -8.81 1.07
CA LEU A 64 12.63 -9.94 2.01
C LEU A 64 13.87 -10.84 1.79
N ASP A 65 15.04 -10.19 1.70
CA ASP A 65 16.36 -10.77 1.41
C ASP A 65 16.54 -11.34 -0.02
N GLU A 66 15.54 -11.19 -0.89
CA GLU A 66 15.56 -11.73 -2.24
C GLU A 66 15.74 -10.62 -3.30
N GLN A 67 16.81 -10.72 -4.13
CA GLN A 67 17.06 -9.72 -5.17
C GLN A 67 16.13 -9.96 -6.38
N LEU A 68 15.35 -8.95 -6.71
CA LEU A 68 14.44 -8.97 -7.86
C LEU A 68 15.21 -9.23 -9.18
N GLY A 69 14.74 -10.24 -9.94
CA GLY A 69 15.37 -10.71 -11.18
C GLY A 69 16.42 -11.81 -11.00
N ARG A 70 16.75 -12.21 -9.75
CA ARG A 70 17.62 -13.35 -9.43
C ARG A 70 16.92 -14.44 -8.63
N SER A 71 15.80 -14.13 -8.02
CA SER A 71 15.04 -15.02 -7.15
C SER A 71 13.73 -15.45 -7.80
N ASP A 72 13.14 -16.56 -7.32
CA ASP A 72 11.84 -17.03 -7.79
C ASP A 72 10.72 -16.14 -7.21
N VAL A 73 10.10 -15.35 -8.07
CA VAL A 73 9.01 -14.46 -7.68
C VAL A 73 7.75 -15.20 -7.19
N PHE A 74 7.59 -16.49 -7.53
CA PHE A 74 6.46 -17.29 -7.05
C PHE A 74 6.60 -17.66 -5.57
N GLU A 75 7.82 -17.83 -5.06
CA GLU A 75 8.08 -18.04 -3.64
C GLU A 75 7.97 -16.71 -2.85
N LEU A 76 8.28 -15.58 -3.48
CA LEU A 76 8.27 -14.28 -2.85
C LEU A 76 6.86 -13.67 -2.73
N ARG A 77 6.03 -13.82 -3.77
CA ARG A 77 4.68 -13.22 -3.82
C ARG A 77 3.75 -13.54 -2.66
N PRO A 78 3.68 -14.78 -2.13
CA PRO A 78 2.83 -15.08 -0.98
C PRO A 78 3.23 -14.33 0.30
N ARG A 79 4.49 -13.89 0.40
CA ARG A 79 5.03 -13.11 1.52
C ARG A 79 4.76 -11.61 1.41
N ILE A 80 4.20 -11.16 0.26
CA ILE A 80 3.89 -9.76 -0.03
C ILE A 80 2.38 -9.61 -0.21
N GLY A 81 1.74 -8.87 0.69
CA GLY A 81 0.36 -8.42 0.51
C GLY A 81 0.30 -7.20 -0.39
N PHE A 82 -0.51 -7.23 -1.44
CA PHE A 82 -0.67 -6.08 -2.32
C PHE A 82 -2.14 -5.78 -2.61
N ALA A 83 -2.58 -4.57 -2.29
CA ALA A 83 -3.92 -4.08 -2.60
C ALA A 83 -3.84 -2.83 -3.49
N SER A 84 -4.51 -2.87 -4.63
CA SER A 84 -4.61 -1.75 -5.57
C SER A 84 -5.93 -1.77 -6.34
N SER A 85 -6.38 -0.61 -6.79
CA SER A 85 -7.58 -0.50 -7.63
C SER A 85 -7.44 -1.25 -8.97
N ALA A 86 -6.21 -1.41 -9.47
CA ALA A 86 -5.95 -2.18 -10.69
C ALA A 86 -6.18 -3.68 -10.48
N MET A 87 -5.84 -4.21 -9.30
CA MET A 87 -6.12 -5.61 -8.95
C MET A 87 -7.60 -5.84 -8.71
N ALA A 88 -8.31 -4.89 -8.09
CA ALA A 88 -9.76 -4.98 -7.88
C ALA A 88 -10.54 -5.26 -9.15
N ARG A 89 -10.20 -4.54 -10.22
CA ARG A 89 -10.86 -4.67 -11.53
C ARG A 89 -10.68 -6.05 -12.18
N ARG A 90 -9.78 -6.87 -11.67
CA ARG A 90 -9.51 -8.21 -12.17
C ARG A 90 -10.23 -9.30 -11.37
N VAL A 91 -10.81 -8.94 -10.23
CA VAL A 91 -11.64 -9.86 -9.43
C VAL A 91 -12.95 -10.07 -10.18
N PRO A 92 -13.39 -11.32 -10.43
CA PRO A 92 -14.70 -11.59 -11.02
C PRO A 92 -15.81 -11.02 -10.13
N PRO A 93 -16.74 -10.21 -10.66
CA PRO A 93 -17.73 -9.51 -9.86
C PRO A 93 -18.76 -10.45 -9.19
N GLU A 94 -18.90 -11.67 -9.71
CA GLU A 94 -19.79 -12.71 -9.18
C GLU A 94 -19.22 -13.46 -7.99
N GLU A 95 -17.90 -13.43 -7.77
CA GLU A 95 -17.26 -14.09 -6.63
C GLU A 95 -17.81 -13.59 -5.30
N THR A 96 -17.97 -14.48 -4.35
CA THR A 96 -18.35 -14.07 -2.99
C THR A 96 -17.19 -13.36 -2.30
N VAL A 97 -17.50 -12.48 -1.35
CA VAL A 97 -16.47 -11.78 -0.55
C VAL A 97 -15.55 -12.78 0.14
N LEU A 98 -16.11 -13.88 0.67
CA LEU A 98 -15.33 -14.95 1.29
C LEU A 98 -14.37 -15.60 0.28
N ASP A 99 -14.84 -15.92 -0.92
CA ASP A 99 -14.02 -16.55 -1.94
C ASP A 99 -12.92 -15.60 -2.44
N VAL A 100 -13.21 -14.30 -2.60
CA VAL A 100 -12.19 -13.29 -2.94
C VAL A 100 -11.04 -13.29 -1.93
N VAL A 101 -11.33 -13.39 -0.63
CA VAL A 101 -10.29 -13.44 0.40
C VAL A 101 -9.58 -14.80 0.41
N LEU A 102 -10.30 -15.90 0.29
CA LEU A 102 -9.74 -17.27 0.25
C LEU A 102 -8.75 -17.47 -0.89
N THR A 103 -9.03 -16.89 -2.07
CA THR A 103 -8.18 -17.04 -3.26
C THR A 103 -6.77 -16.48 -3.07
N ALA A 104 -6.55 -15.65 -2.04
CA ALA A 104 -5.21 -15.16 -1.70
C ALA A 104 -4.26 -16.30 -1.29
N ALA A 105 -4.76 -17.35 -0.63
CA ALA A 105 -3.94 -18.50 -0.19
C ALA A 105 -3.17 -19.17 -1.34
N PHE A 106 -3.70 -19.12 -2.57
CA PHE A 106 -3.08 -19.67 -3.78
C PHE A 106 -2.57 -18.58 -4.73
N SER A 107 -2.58 -17.30 -4.32
CA SER A 107 -2.18 -16.16 -5.15
C SER A 107 -2.94 -16.05 -6.48
N VAL A 108 -4.19 -16.55 -6.55
CA VAL A 108 -5.06 -16.49 -7.73
C VAL A 108 -6.19 -15.47 -7.57
N LEU A 109 -6.73 -15.01 -8.68
CA LEU A 109 -7.91 -14.13 -8.73
C LEU A 109 -9.09 -14.93 -9.28
N GLY A 110 -10.07 -15.20 -8.42
CA GLY A 110 -11.22 -16.05 -8.73
C GLY A 110 -11.03 -17.50 -8.29
N ARG A 111 -12.12 -18.13 -7.85
CA ARG A 111 -12.13 -19.51 -7.38
C ARG A 111 -12.20 -20.47 -8.56
N TRP A 112 -11.25 -21.40 -8.62
CA TRP A 112 -11.21 -22.46 -9.63
C TRP A 112 -11.48 -23.82 -8.94
N ASN A 113 -10.59 -24.80 -9.17
CA ASN A 113 -10.74 -26.15 -8.60
C ASN A 113 -9.87 -26.39 -7.36
N GLU A 114 -9.34 -25.35 -6.75
CA GLU A 114 -8.52 -25.43 -5.53
C GLU A 114 -9.37 -25.98 -4.38
N GLN A 115 -8.80 -26.91 -3.62
CA GLN A 115 -9.39 -27.39 -2.37
C GLN A 115 -8.82 -26.56 -1.22
N TYR A 116 -9.68 -25.73 -0.65
CA TYR A 116 -9.35 -24.96 0.56
C TYR A 116 -9.57 -25.83 1.80
N GLU A 117 -8.60 -25.79 2.71
CA GLU A 117 -8.73 -26.47 3.97
C GLU A 117 -9.64 -25.68 4.94
N SER A 118 -10.21 -26.37 5.93
CA SER A 118 -11.03 -25.71 6.95
C SER A 118 -10.28 -24.63 7.75
N ILE A 119 -8.95 -24.68 7.76
CA ILE A 119 -8.10 -23.68 8.40
C ILE A 119 -8.08 -22.38 7.58
N ASP A 120 -8.05 -22.48 6.26
CA ASP A 120 -8.07 -21.32 5.37
C ASP A 120 -9.39 -20.57 5.49
N GLU A 121 -10.51 -21.30 5.50
CA GLU A 121 -11.83 -20.69 5.66
C GLU A 121 -11.98 -20.00 7.02
N ARG A 122 -11.54 -20.64 8.11
CA ARG A 122 -11.58 -20.01 9.44
C ARG A 122 -10.73 -18.75 9.49
N ARG A 123 -9.56 -18.76 8.83
CA ARG A 123 -8.69 -17.59 8.74
C ARG A 123 -9.36 -16.49 7.93
N ALA A 124 -9.91 -16.79 6.75
CA ALA A 124 -10.62 -15.81 5.91
C ALA A 124 -11.78 -15.15 6.67
N ARG A 125 -12.59 -15.91 7.38
CA ARG A 125 -13.69 -15.36 8.22
C ARG A 125 -13.17 -14.48 9.35
N ARG A 126 -12.05 -14.84 10.00
CA ARG A 126 -11.42 -14.00 11.02
C ARG A 126 -10.96 -12.68 10.42
N VAL A 127 -10.25 -12.72 9.29
CA VAL A 127 -9.76 -11.51 8.59
C VAL A 127 -10.96 -10.64 8.16
N LEU A 128 -12.02 -11.23 7.63
CA LEU A 128 -13.24 -10.48 7.30
C LEU A 128 -13.83 -9.77 8.52
N GLY A 129 -13.86 -10.43 9.70
CA GLY A 129 -14.29 -9.81 10.97
C GLY A 129 -13.41 -8.62 11.38
N GLU A 130 -12.08 -8.74 11.28
CA GLU A 130 -11.11 -7.66 11.58
C GLU A 130 -11.34 -6.43 10.69
N TRP A 131 -11.76 -6.63 9.43
CA TRP A 131 -12.07 -5.55 8.48
C TRP A 131 -13.57 -5.19 8.42
N LYS A 132 -14.38 -5.66 9.40
CA LYS A 132 -15.84 -5.41 9.50
C LYS A 132 -16.62 -5.83 8.26
N LEU A 133 -16.28 -6.97 7.68
CA LEU A 133 -16.85 -7.50 6.44
C LEU A 133 -17.55 -8.85 6.62
N ASP A 134 -17.58 -9.44 7.82
CA ASP A 134 -18.15 -10.75 8.13
C ASP A 134 -19.60 -10.90 7.68
N HIS A 135 -20.40 -9.84 7.86
CA HIS A 135 -21.80 -9.78 7.43
C HIS A 135 -22.00 -9.74 5.90
N LEU A 136 -20.92 -9.55 5.14
CA LEU A 136 -20.92 -9.51 3.68
C LEU A 136 -20.31 -10.75 3.04
N ALA A 137 -19.88 -11.74 3.84
CA ALA A 137 -19.09 -12.89 3.39
C ALA A 137 -19.71 -13.63 2.18
N ASP A 138 -21.03 -13.78 2.16
CA ASP A 138 -21.76 -14.50 1.10
C ASP A 138 -22.28 -13.57 -0.03
N ARG A 139 -21.99 -12.26 0.04
CA ARG A 139 -22.38 -11.32 -1.04
C ARG A 139 -21.39 -11.35 -2.18
N SER A 140 -21.89 -11.13 -3.40
CA SER A 140 -21.04 -10.98 -4.59
C SER A 140 -20.24 -9.68 -4.51
N PHE A 141 -18.94 -9.75 -4.80
CA PHE A 141 -17.99 -8.64 -4.75
C PHE A 141 -18.45 -7.43 -5.58
N GLY A 142 -18.98 -7.66 -6.78
CA GLY A 142 -19.46 -6.60 -7.67
C GLY A 142 -20.69 -5.83 -7.16
N THR A 143 -21.35 -6.31 -6.10
CA THR A 143 -22.53 -5.64 -5.49
C THR A 143 -22.17 -4.75 -4.30
N LEU A 144 -20.90 -4.72 -3.93
CA LEU A 144 -20.40 -3.94 -2.81
C LEU A 144 -20.21 -2.47 -3.19
N SER A 145 -20.30 -1.57 -2.20
CA SER A 145 -19.85 -0.19 -2.31
C SER A 145 -18.33 -0.12 -2.51
N ASP A 146 -17.83 0.98 -3.05
CA ASP A 146 -16.39 1.20 -3.26
C ASP A 146 -15.59 1.03 -1.97
N GLY A 147 -16.10 1.53 -0.83
CA GLY A 147 -15.46 1.38 0.48
C GLY A 147 -15.39 -0.07 0.95
N GLU A 148 -16.47 -0.85 0.77
CA GLU A 148 -16.49 -2.28 1.07
C GLU A 148 -15.51 -3.04 0.17
N GLN A 149 -15.50 -2.76 -1.15
CA GLN A 149 -14.57 -3.39 -2.09
C GLN A 149 -13.10 -3.11 -1.72
N LYS A 150 -12.76 -1.87 -1.31
CA LYS A 150 -11.42 -1.51 -0.84
C LYS A 150 -11.03 -2.31 0.40
N ARG A 151 -11.94 -2.44 1.38
CA ARG A 151 -11.70 -3.23 2.59
C ARG A 151 -11.52 -4.72 2.27
N VAL A 152 -12.32 -5.28 1.36
CA VAL A 152 -12.15 -6.68 0.90
C VAL A 152 -10.79 -6.90 0.27
N GLN A 153 -10.28 -5.96 -0.52
CA GLN A 153 -8.95 -6.07 -1.13
C GLN A 153 -7.83 -6.04 -0.10
N ILE A 154 -7.95 -5.20 0.94
CA ILE A 154 -6.97 -5.17 2.02
C ILE A 154 -7.08 -6.46 2.84
N ALA A 155 -8.29 -6.92 3.17
CA ALA A 155 -8.53 -8.21 3.81
C ALA A 155 -7.88 -9.36 3.03
N ARG A 156 -8.04 -9.35 1.71
CA ARG A 156 -7.37 -10.30 0.82
C ARG A 156 -5.85 -10.19 0.89
N ALA A 157 -5.29 -8.98 0.91
CA ALA A 157 -3.85 -8.75 0.95
C ALA A 157 -3.20 -9.21 2.27
N VAL A 158 -3.93 -9.19 3.38
CA VAL A 158 -3.44 -9.66 4.70
C VAL A 158 -3.76 -11.13 4.97
N MET A 159 -4.53 -11.80 4.10
CA MET A 159 -4.94 -13.19 4.28
C MET A 159 -3.77 -14.16 4.42
N THR A 160 -2.67 -13.94 3.70
CA THR A 160 -1.48 -14.81 3.69
C THR A 160 -0.49 -14.54 4.81
N ASP A 161 -0.79 -13.59 5.74
CA ASP A 161 0.15 -13.17 6.78
C ASP A 161 1.45 -12.62 6.19
N PRO A 162 1.37 -11.62 5.33
CA PRO A 162 2.52 -11.13 4.61
C PRO A 162 3.53 -10.48 5.54
N GLU A 163 4.80 -10.51 5.17
CA GLU A 163 5.88 -9.80 5.85
C GLU A 163 5.98 -8.34 5.39
N LEU A 164 5.45 -8.05 4.21
CA LEU A 164 5.36 -6.71 3.62
C LEU A 164 3.96 -6.45 3.05
N LEU A 165 3.28 -5.40 3.52
CA LEU A 165 1.96 -5.00 3.00
C LEU A 165 2.09 -3.71 2.18
N LEU A 166 1.64 -3.77 0.93
CA LEU A 166 1.68 -2.68 -0.03
C LEU A 166 0.26 -2.20 -0.37
N LEU A 167 -0.02 -0.91 -0.20
CA LEU A 167 -1.34 -0.30 -0.42
C LEU A 167 -1.23 0.85 -1.43
N ASP A 168 -1.86 0.69 -2.60
CA ASP A 168 -1.84 1.71 -3.65
C ASP A 168 -3.13 2.52 -3.65
N GLU A 169 -3.08 3.72 -3.09
CA GLU A 169 -4.19 4.68 -2.95
C GLU A 169 -5.46 4.01 -2.38
N PRO A 170 -5.41 3.40 -1.19
CA PRO A 170 -6.52 2.60 -0.65
C PRO A 170 -7.80 3.41 -0.41
N SER A 171 -7.68 4.70 -0.15
CA SER A 171 -8.79 5.63 0.15
C SER A 171 -9.28 6.43 -1.06
N ALA A 172 -8.62 6.29 -2.22
CA ALA A 172 -8.99 7.05 -3.41
C ALA A 172 -10.45 6.80 -3.82
N SER A 173 -11.16 7.88 -4.20
CA SER A 173 -12.55 7.89 -4.63
C SER A 173 -13.58 7.56 -3.56
N LEU A 174 -13.19 7.42 -2.29
CA LEU A 174 -14.13 7.23 -1.19
C LEU A 174 -14.75 8.57 -0.75
N ASP A 175 -16.02 8.52 -0.35
CA ASP A 175 -16.61 9.63 0.38
C ASP A 175 -15.96 9.80 1.77
N LEU A 176 -16.26 10.90 2.44
CA LEU A 176 -15.64 11.22 3.73
C LEU A 176 -15.86 10.13 4.77
N GLY A 177 -17.08 9.57 4.86
CA GLY A 177 -17.41 8.57 5.87
C GLY A 177 -16.66 7.25 5.65
N ALA A 178 -16.69 6.73 4.42
CA ALA A 178 -15.99 5.50 4.05
C ALA A 178 -14.47 5.65 4.16
N ARG A 179 -13.92 6.83 3.82
CA ARG A 179 -12.50 7.16 3.99
C ARG A 179 -12.10 7.12 5.47
N GLU A 180 -12.83 7.81 6.34
CA GLU A 180 -12.50 7.86 7.77
C GLU A 180 -12.64 6.48 8.44
N GLU A 181 -13.64 5.68 8.05
CA GLU A 181 -13.76 4.30 8.51
C GLU A 181 -12.54 3.46 8.10
N LEU A 182 -12.12 3.54 6.83
CA LEU A 182 -10.94 2.84 6.34
C LEU A 182 -9.67 3.26 7.06
N LEU A 183 -9.45 4.57 7.23
CA LEU A 183 -8.28 5.10 7.94
C LEU A 183 -8.26 4.69 9.41
N SER A 184 -9.42 4.59 10.06
CA SER A 184 -9.54 4.07 11.43
C SER A 184 -9.12 2.59 11.52
N LEU A 185 -9.57 1.76 10.57
CA LEU A 185 -9.19 0.34 10.49
C LEU A 185 -7.68 0.19 10.22
N LEU A 186 -7.14 0.96 9.27
CA LEU A 186 -5.69 0.96 8.96
C LEU A 186 -4.88 1.43 10.18
N SER A 187 -5.35 2.43 10.91
CA SER A 187 -4.68 2.91 12.13
C SER A 187 -4.64 1.84 13.22
N GLY A 188 -5.76 1.14 13.44
CA GLY A 188 -5.81 0.01 14.38
C GLY A 188 -4.89 -1.13 13.95
N PHE A 189 -4.87 -1.46 12.67
CA PHE A 189 -3.97 -2.48 12.12
C PHE A 189 -2.51 -2.07 12.26
N ALA A 190 -2.12 -0.83 11.88
CA ALA A 190 -0.76 -0.34 11.94
C ALA A 190 -0.15 -0.31 13.36
N GLN A 191 -0.99 -0.24 14.39
CA GLN A 191 -0.57 -0.20 15.79
C GLN A 191 -0.56 -1.59 16.47
N ALA A 192 -1.02 -2.63 15.79
CA ALA A 192 -1.03 -3.98 16.35
C ALA A 192 0.41 -4.56 16.43
N PRO A 193 0.73 -5.35 17.48
CA PRO A 193 2.10 -5.87 17.69
C PRO A 193 2.61 -6.79 16.58
N THR A 194 1.70 -7.43 15.84
CA THR A 194 2.01 -8.41 14.78
C THR A 194 1.90 -7.82 13.38
N THR A 195 1.83 -6.48 13.28
CA THR A 195 1.69 -5.82 11.99
C THR A 195 2.97 -5.96 11.17
N PRO A 196 2.88 -6.35 9.89
CA PRO A 196 4.03 -6.41 8.98
C PRO A 196 4.60 -5.01 8.70
N ALA A 197 5.74 -4.95 8.03
CA ALA A 197 6.15 -3.72 7.38
C ALA A 197 5.07 -3.25 6.40
N MET A 198 4.81 -1.95 6.37
CA MET A 198 3.76 -1.39 5.51
C MET A 198 4.30 -0.28 4.63
N VAL A 199 3.88 -0.27 3.37
CA VAL A 199 4.09 0.87 2.47
C VAL A 199 2.77 1.25 1.83
N MET A 200 2.31 2.46 2.10
CA MET A 200 1.09 3.02 1.54
C MET A 200 1.42 4.22 0.63
N VAL A 201 0.82 4.23 -0.54
CA VAL A 201 0.88 5.37 -1.47
C VAL A 201 -0.39 6.18 -1.33
N THR A 202 -0.26 7.49 -1.22
CA THR A 202 -1.35 8.46 -1.37
C THR A 202 -0.82 9.78 -1.93
N HIS A 203 -1.72 10.67 -2.33
CA HIS A 203 -1.40 12.05 -2.71
C HIS A 203 -2.02 13.07 -1.75
N HIS A 204 -2.66 12.60 -0.67
CA HIS A 204 -3.30 13.42 0.36
C HIS A 204 -2.66 13.19 1.72
N VAL A 205 -2.23 14.26 2.36
CA VAL A 205 -1.61 14.23 3.70
C VAL A 205 -2.63 13.77 4.76
N GLU A 206 -3.90 14.11 4.56
CA GLU A 206 -5.02 13.76 5.44
C GLU A 206 -5.31 12.26 5.48
N GLU A 207 -4.81 11.52 4.50
CA GLU A 207 -5.01 10.08 4.38
C GLU A 207 -3.95 9.25 5.10
N ILE A 208 -3.01 9.89 5.80
CA ILE A 208 -2.00 9.18 6.60
C ILE A 208 -2.66 8.62 7.87
N PRO A 209 -2.72 7.28 8.06
CA PRO A 209 -3.28 6.70 9.27
C PRO A 209 -2.38 6.95 10.48
N VAL A 210 -2.96 7.01 11.66
CA VAL A 210 -2.18 7.02 12.92
C VAL A 210 -1.42 5.69 13.04
N GLY A 211 -0.15 5.77 13.48
CA GLY A 211 0.71 4.59 13.58
C GLY A 211 1.69 4.42 12.41
N PHE A 212 1.57 5.23 11.35
CA PHE A 212 2.61 5.32 10.34
C PHE A 212 3.81 6.08 10.90
N THR A 213 5.01 5.57 10.64
CA THR A 213 6.26 5.99 11.29
C THR A 213 7.17 6.80 10.40
N HIS A 214 7.13 6.56 9.08
CA HIS A 214 8.05 7.14 8.10
C HIS A 214 7.32 7.69 6.88
N VAL A 215 7.97 8.60 6.19
CA VAL A 215 7.49 9.19 4.93
C VAL A 215 8.60 9.24 3.89
N LEU A 216 8.25 8.93 2.65
CA LEU A 216 9.02 9.22 1.44
C LEU A 216 8.26 10.27 0.63
N LEU A 217 8.85 11.43 0.45
CA LEU A 217 8.33 12.51 -0.40
C LEU A 217 8.97 12.40 -1.77
N LEU A 218 8.13 12.17 -2.79
CA LEU A 218 8.59 11.87 -4.16
C LEU A 218 8.13 12.95 -5.14
N ARG A 219 9.06 13.42 -5.98
CA ARG A 219 8.78 14.36 -7.08
C ARG A 219 9.61 14.00 -8.31
N ASP A 220 8.97 13.95 -9.47
CA ASP A 220 9.62 13.68 -10.76
C ASP A 220 10.53 12.43 -10.76
N GLY A 221 10.15 11.39 -10.04
CA GLY A 221 10.87 10.13 -9.94
C GLY A 221 11.98 10.08 -8.89
N ALA A 222 12.29 11.20 -8.23
CA ALA A 222 13.34 11.31 -7.22
C ALA A 222 12.79 11.58 -5.83
N ALA A 223 13.51 11.13 -4.80
CA ALA A 223 13.22 11.46 -3.41
C ALA A 223 13.55 12.93 -3.13
N VAL A 224 12.57 13.69 -2.62
CA VAL A 224 12.77 15.04 -2.09
C VAL A 224 13.26 14.98 -0.65
N ALA A 225 12.63 14.14 0.14
CA ALA A 225 13.01 13.87 1.53
C ALA A 225 12.47 12.49 1.94
N GLN A 226 13.15 11.82 2.88
CA GLN A 226 12.73 10.54 3.44
C GLN A 226 13.21 10.38 4.87
N GLY A 227 12.43 9.68 5.71
CA GLY A 227 12.79 9.42 7.10
C GLY A 227 11.60 9.40 8.04
N PRO A 228 11.84 9.48 9.37
CA PRO A 228 10.78 9.53 10.38
C PRO A 228 9.78 10.65 10.08
N ILE A 229 8.49 10.31 10.17
CA ILE A 229 7.41 11.23 9.74
C ILE A 229 7.42 12.55 10.52
N ALA A 230 7.74 12.49 11.82
CA ALA A 230 7.76 13.67 12.67
C ALA A 230 8.86 14.70 12.29
N GLU A 231 9.93 14.25 11.64
CA GLU A 231 11.05 15.08 11.22
C GLU A 231 10.96 15.49 9.74
N THR A 232 10.40 14.61 8.93
CA THR A 232 10.45 14.70 7.46
C THR A 232 9.20 15.35 6.87
N LEU A 233 8.01 15.12 7.47
CA LEU A 233 6.75 15.68 7.00
C LEU A 233 6.60 17.13 7.48
N THR A 234 7.26 18.05 6.79
CA THR A 234 7.28 19.49 7.11
C THR A 234 6.61 20.30 6.00
N ALA A 235 6.17 21.52 6.32
CA ALA A 235 5.62 22.45 5.33
C ALA A 235 6.63 22.76 4.22
N GLU A 236 7.93 22.88 4.55
CA GLU A 236 9.01 23.11 3.62
C GLU A 236 9.18 21.97 2.62
N ASN A 237 9.29 20.73 3.11
CA ASN A 237 9.44 19.53 2.29
C ASN A 237 8.19 19.29 1.42
N LEU A 238 6.99 19.53 1.95
CA LEU A 238 5.76 19.46 1.16
C LEU A 238 5.72 20.53 0.06
N THR A 239 6.15 21.76 0.37
CA THR A 239 6.25 22.85 -0.60
C THR A 239 7.22 22.47 -1.73
N ALA A 240 8.40 21.92 -1.41
CA ALA A 240 9.36 21.42 -2.39
C ALA A 240 8.77 20.27 -3.23
N THR A 241 8.01 19.36 -2.60
CA THR A 241 7.41 18.20 -3.26
C THR A 241 6.29 18.59 -4.21
N PHE A 242 5.34 19.42 -3.76
CA PHE A 242 4.14 19.75 -4.53
C PHE A 242 4.28 21.02 -5.40
N GLY A 243 5.31 21.83 -5.18
CA GLY A 243 5.58 23.03 -5.97
C GLY A 243 4.63 24.20 -5.68
N ALA A 244 3.93 24.16 -4.54
CA ALA A 244 3.05 25.22 -4.05
C ALA A 244 3.34 25.45 -2.58
N GLU A 245 3.27 26.69 -2.12
CA GLU A 245 3.47 27.00 -0.69
C GLU A 245 2.40 26.30 0.16
N ILE A 246 2.83 25.41 1.06
CA ILE A 246 1.95 24.55 1.87
C ILE A 246 2.01 24.97 3.34
N VAL A 247 0.82 25.03 3.95
CA VAL A 247 0.66 25.11 5.41
C VAL A 247 0.27 23.73 5.90
N LEU A 248 1.06 23.17 6.81
CA LEU A 248 0.82 21.88 7.45
C LEU A 248 0.32 22.09 8.87
N THR A 249 -0.69 21.35 9.27
CA THR A 249 -1.20 21.31 10.64
C THR A 249 -1.29 19.87 11.12
N GLN A 250 -1.18 19.65 12.42
CA GLN A 250 -1.34 18.34 13.06
C GLN A 250 -2.29 18.46 14.25
N ALA A 251 -3.26 17.57 14.33
CA ALA A 251 -4.18 17.45 15.45
C ALA A 251 -4.51 15.97 15.69
N GLU A 252 -4.50 15.53 16.95
CA GLU A 252 -4.86 14.15 17.35
C GLU A 252 -4.11 13.06 16.57
N GLY A 253 -2.84 13.30 16.25
CA GLY A 253 -1.99 12.38 15.48
C GLY A 253 -2.27 12.34 13.97
N ARG A 254 -3.20 13.17 13.47
CA ARG A 254 -3.57 13.33 12.07
C ARG A 254 -2.98 14.60 11.49
N TYR A 255 -2.62 14.59 10.22
CA TYR A 255 -2.08 15.71 9.48
C TYR A 255 -3.13 16.29 8.54
N ALA A 256 -3.07 17.60 8.33
CA ALA A 256 -3.86 18.29 7.31
C ALA A 256 -2.98 19.34 6.61
N ALA A 257 -3.10 19.41 5.29
CA ALA A 257 -2.33 20.35 4.49
C ALA A 257 -3.25 21.19 3.58
N ARG A 258 -2.89 22.47 3.40
CA ARG A 258 -3.54 23.36 2.46
C ARG A 258 -2.54 24.31 1.83
N ALA A 259 -2.85 24.82 0.66
CA ALA A 259 -2.06 25.90 0.07
C ALA A 259 -2.12 27.17 0.96
N ALA A 260 -1.01 27.87 1.10
CA ALA A 260 -0.99 29.20 1.69
C ALA A 260 -1.84 30.15 0.85
N GLN A 261 -2.55 31.08 1.49
CA GLN A 261 -3.23 32.14 0.75
C GLN A 261 -2.17 33.13 0.23
N PRO A 262 -2.24 33.55 -1.05
CA PRO A 262 -1.38 34.63 -1.52
C PRO A 262 -1.68 35.89 -0.70
N SER A 263 -0.63 36.53 -0.22
CA SER A 263 -0.67 37.79 0.49
C SER A 263 -1.08 38.92 -0.44
#